data_627381e557db94e745535274bd92962e
#
_entry.id   627381e557db94e745535274bd92962e
#
_cell.length_a   1.000
_cell.length_b   1.000
_cell.length_c   1.000
_cell.angle_alpha   90.00
_cell.angle_beta   90.00
_cell.angle_gamma   90.00
#
_symmetry.space_group_name_H-M   'P 1'
#
loop_
_entity.id
_entity.type
_entity.pdbx_description
1 polymer ?
#
loop_
_entity_poly.entity_id
_entity_poly.type
_entity_poly.pdbx_seq_one_letter_code
_entity_poly.pdbx_strand_id
1 'polypeptide(L)'
;VLKNKHVAGYSGGMKQRFGIAQLLLNNPKLIIVDEPTAGLDPAERHRFLNVLREIGTNHIVILSTHIVDDVKELCTDMAILNGGKLLSHKKPIDAVSELKDKIWGLSIDRENLETYESQFNLISTNYNQDNSLNIRVYGDTQPGEKFQKVEPDLSDVYFVHLKADETEATNQNS
;
A
#
# COMPACT_ATOMS: atom_id res chain seq x y z
N VAL A 1 -9.54 -15.09 -29.46
CA VAL A 1 -8.78 -14.87 -30.68
C VAL A 1 -8.88 -13.40 -31.07
N LEU A 2 -7.81 -12.59 -30.79
CA LEU A 2 -7.80 -11.11 -30.93
C LEU A 2 -7.15 -10.66 -32.24
N LYS A 3 -6.96 -11.55 -33.22
CA LYS A 3 -6.18 -11.32 -34.44
C LYS A 3 -6.56 -10.09 -35.26
N ASN A 4 -7.74 -9.52 -35.09
CA ASN A 4 -8.26 -8.43 -35.92
C ASN A 4 -8.80 -7.25 -35.13
N LYS A 5 -8.47 -7.10 -33.84
CA LYS A 5 -8.96 -5.98 -33.02
C LYS A 5 -7.87 -4.92 -32.90
N HIS A 6 -8.18 -3.67 -33.32
CA HIS A 6 -7.26 -2.56 -33.13
C HIS A 6 -7.00 -2.31 -31.64
N VAL A 7 -5.77 -1.95 -31.28
CA VAL A 7 -5.35 -1.65 -29.89
C VAL A 7 -6.21 -0.55 -29.26
N ALA A 8 -6.72 0.39 -30.05
CA ALA A 8 -7.67 1.41 -29.61
C ALA A 8 -8.95 0.83 -28.98
N GLY A 9 -9.39 -0.36 -29.42
CA GLY A 9 -10.55 -1.08 -28.88
C GLY A 9 -10.26 -2.05 -27.73
N TYR A 10 -9.06 -2.05 -27.17
CA TYR A 10 -8.70 -2.90 -26.05
C TYR A 10 -9.25 -2.33 -24.73
N SER A 11 -9.68 -3.21 -23.80
CA SER A 11 -9.95 -2.84 -22.41
C SER A 11 -8.65 -2.38 -21.72
N GLY A 12 -8.78 -1.72 -20.57
CA GLY A 12 -7.61 -1.32 -19.77
C GLY A 12 -6.64 -2.46 -19.51
N GLY A 13 -7.14 -3.58 -19.00
CA GLY A 13 -6.31 -4.77 -18.75
C GLY A 13 -5.73 -5.42 -20.01
N MET A 14 -6.40 -5.33 -21.16
CA MET A 14 -5.83 -5.77 -22.42
C MET A 14 -4.68 -4.87 -22.87
N LYS A 15 -4.79 -3.55 -22.71
CA LYS A 15 -3.73 -2.60 -23.05
C LYS A 15 -2.50 -2.82 -22.19
N GLN A 16 -2.68 -3.00 -20.87
CA GLN A 16 -1.58 -3.27 -19.95
C GLN A 16 -0.86 -4.59 -20.26
N ARG A 17 -1.59 -5.68 -20.46
CA ARG A 17 -0.99 -6.97 -20.86
C ARG A 17 -0.29 -6.88 -22.21
N PHE A 18 -0.83 -6.12 -23.15
CA PHE A 18 -0.19 -5.88 -24.44
C PHE A 18 1.12 -5.09 -24.28
N GLY A 19 1.12 -4.03 -23.43
CA GLY A 19 2.32 -3.27 -23.07
C GLY A 19 3.42 -4.17 -22.48
N ILE A 20 3.07 -5.00 -21.49
CA ILE A 20 4.03 -5.96 -20.91
C ILE A 20 4.55 -6.95 -21.96
N ALA A 21 3.67 -7.49 -22.81
CA ALA A 21 4.09 -8.40 -23.88
C ALA A 21 5.11 -7.75 -24.83
N GLN A 22 4.95 -6.44 -25.13
CA GLN A 22 5.93 -5.70 -25.93
C GLN A 22 7.28 -5.54 -25.22
N LEU A 23 7.29 -5.27 -23.90
CA LEU A 23 8.52 -5.16 -23.11
C LEU A 23 9.32 -6.47 -23.11
N LEU A 24 8.64 -7.62 -23.09
CA LEU A 24 9.27 -8.94 -23.06
C LEU A 24 9.90 -9.37 -24.37
N LEU A 25 9.58 -8.74 -25.52
CA LEU A 25 10.10 -9.12 -26.84
C LEU A 25 11.63 -9.12 -26.91
N ASN A 26 12.29 -8.23 -26.16
CA ASN A 26 13.76 -8.10 -26.14
C ASN A 26 14.42 -8.81 -24.95
N ASN A 27 13.68 -9.63 -24.21
CA ASN A 27 14.15 -10.34 -23.02
C ASN A 27 14.95 -9.43 -22.04
N PRO A 28 14.37 -8.31 -21.54
CA PRO A 28 15.07 -7.34 -20.72
C PRO A 28 15.41 -7.94 -19.36
N LYS A 29 16.55 -7.59 -18.79
CA LYS A 29 16.90 -7.98 -17.41
C LYS A 29 16.11 -7.20 -16.36
N LEU A 30 15.72 -5.96 -16.66
CA LEU A 30 15.01 -5.04 -15.79
C LEU A 30 13.76 -4.52 -16.49
N ILE A 31 12.63 -4.57 -15.79
CA ILE A 31 11.34 -4.03 -16.21
C ILE A 31 10.91 -3.03 -15.15
N ILE A 32 10.57 -1.81 -15.59
CA ILE A 32 10.05 -0.76 -14.70
C ILE A 32 8.65 -0.42 -15.18
N VAL A 33 7.67 -0.48 -14.27
CA VAL A 33 6.27 -0.18 -14.57
C VAL A 33 5.71 0.78 -13.52
N ASP A 34 4.95 1.76 -14.00
CA ASP A 34 4.34 2.79 -13.18
C ASP A 34 2.83 2.53 -13.10
N GLU A 35 2.30 2.44 -11.86
CA GLU A 35 0.88 2.20 -11.56
C GLU A 35 0.24 1.08 -12.41
N PRO A 36 0.82 -0.12 -12.48
CA PRO A 36 0.47 -1.11 -13.50
C PRO A 36 -0.94 -1.68 -13.34
N THR A 37 -1.58 -1.53 -12.18
CA THR A 37 -2.92 -2.05 -11.88
C THR A 37 -3.98 -0.96 -11.80
N ALA A 38 -3.60 0.31 -11.95
CA ALA A 38 -4.52 1.44 -11.86
C ALA A 38 -5.66 1.32 -12.89
N GLY A 39 -6.91 1.52 -12.44
CA GLY A 39 -8.09 1.48 -13.29
C GLY A 39 -8.50 0.09 -13.77
N LEU A 40 -7.92 -0.97 -13.26
CA LEU A 40 -8.38 -2.35 -13.49
C LEU A 40 -9.51 -2.71 -12.52
N ASP A 41 -10.46 -3.50 -13.01
CA ASP A 41 -11.39 -4.17 -12.11
C ASP A 41 -10.68 -5.25 -11.25
N PRO A 42 -11.25 -5.69 -10.12
CA PRO A 42 -10.57 -6.64 -9.22
C PRO A 42 -10.13 -7.94 -9.89
N ALA A 43 -10.91 -8.47 -10.84
CA ALA A 43 -10.59 -9.72 -11.51
C ALA A 43 -9.42 -9.54 -12.50
N GLU A 44 -9.41 -8.44 -13.25
CA GLU A 44 -8.32 -8.10 -14.18
C GLU A 44 -7.03 -7.76 -13.39
N ARG A 45 -7.14 -7.03 -12.27
CA ARG A 45 -6.02 -6.73 -11.38
C ARG A 45 -5.35 -8.01 -10.90
N HIS A 46 -6.11 -8.93 -10.34
CA HIS A 46 -5.56 -10.22 -9.86
C HIS A 46 -4.87 -11.01 -10.98
N ARG A 47 -5.49 -11.09 -12.17
CA ARG A 47 -4.87 -11.74 -13.33
C ARG A 47 -3.58 -11.05 -13.75
N PHE A 48 -3.53 -9.73 -13.68
CA PHE A 48 -2.35 -8.96 -14.06
C PHE A 48 -1.20 -9.13 -13.06
N LEU A 49 -1.49 -9.12 -11.75
CA LEU A 49 -0.50 -9.41 -10.70
C LEU A 49 0.10 -10.80 -10.85
N ASN A 50 -0.69 -11.81 -11.23
CA ASN A 50 -0.18 -13.14 -11.51
C ASN A 50 0.80 -13.15 -12.71
N VAL A 51 0.50 -12.39 -13.78
CA VAL A 51 1.43 -12.24 -14.91
C VAL A 51 2.73 -11.58 -14.46
N LEU A 52 2.68 -10.50 -13.66
CA LEU A 52 3.89 -9.85 -13.14
C LEU A 52 4.70 -10.79 -12.23
N ARG A 53 4.03 -11.62 -11.43
CA ARG A 53 4.70 -12.63 -10.58
C ARG A 53 5.46 -13.64 -11.42
N GLU A 54 4.86 -14.16 -12.49
CA GLU A 54 5.52 -15.10 -13.43
C GLU A 54 6.73 -14.45 -14.10
N ILE A 55 6.61 -13.19 -14.53
CA ILE A 55 7.71 -12.43 -15.13
C ILE A 55 8.84 -12.25 -14.10
N GLY A 56 8.52 -11.93 -12.87
CA GLY A 56 9.46 -11.73 -11.77
C GLY A 56 10.31 -12.95 -11.41
N THR A 57 9.96 -14.15 -11.90
CA THR A 57 10.80 -15.36 -11.71
C THR A 57 12.11 -15.29 -12.50
N ASN A 58 12.14 -14.58 -13.64
CA ASN A 58 13.27 -14.52 -14.56
C ASN A 58 13.79 -13.11 -14.81
N HIS A 59 13.08 -12.08 -14.36
CA HIS A 59 13.38 -10.67 -14.59
C HIS A 59 13.33 -9.90 -13.28
N ILE A 60 14.11 -8.82 -13.18
CA ILE A 60 13.93 -7.83 -12.11
C ILE A 60 12.77 -6.95 -12.53
N VAL A 61 11.73 -6.88 -11.67
CA VAL A 61 10.55 -6.03 -11.89
C VAL A 61 10.51 -4.97 -10.78
N ILE A 62 10.57 -3.70 -11.16
CA ILE A 62 10.33 -2.56 -10.28
C ILE A 62 8.97 -1.99 -10.66
N LEU A 63 8.08 -1.90 -9.70
CA LEU A 63 6.78 -1.26 -9.89
C LEU A 63 6.61 -0.10 -8.90
N SER A 64 6.04 1.01 -9.36
CA SER A 64 5.48 2.05 -8.49
C SER A 64 4.00 1.79 -8.33
N THR A 65 3.48 1.97 -7.13
CA THR A 65 2.04 1.88 -6.85
C THR A 65 1.68 2.60 -5.56
N HIS A 66 0.47 3.16 -5.52
CA HIS A 66 -0.15 3.66 -4.29
C HIS A 66 -1.06 2.60 -3.64
N ILE A 67 -1.19 1.43 -4.25
CA ILE A 67 -2.06 0.34 -3.78
C ILE A 67 -1.24 -0.61 -2.92
N VAL A 68 -1.36 -0.49 -1.60
CA VAL A 68 -0.60 -1.29 -0.62
C VAL A 68 -0.81 -2.81 -0.81
N ASP A 69 -2.01 -3.22 -1.21
CA ASP A 69 -2.30 -4.63 -1.48
C ASP A 69 -1.49 -5.21 -2.65
N ASP A 70 -1.13 -4.40 -3.67
CA ASP A 70 -0.25 -4.87 -4.75
C ASP A 70 1.14 -5.21 -4.23
N VAL A 71 1.66 -4.36 -3.33
CA VAL A 71 2.96 -4.59 -2.68
C VAL A 71 2.92 -5.86 -1.84
N LYS A 72 1.89 -6.02 -1.02
CA LYS A 72 1.69 -7.20 -0.17
C LYS A 72 1.59 -8.50 -0.98
N GLU A 73 0.91 -8.45 -2.12
CA GLU A 73 0.66 -9.63 -2.95
C GLU A 73 1.87 -10.01 -3.82
N LEU A 74 2.63 -9.03 -4.32
CA LEU A 74 3.61 -9.24 -5.38
C LEU A 74 5.07 -9.06 -4.92
N CYS A 75 5.34 -8.09 -4.03
CA CYS A 75 6.69 -7.62 -3.78
C CYS A 75 7.42 -8.44 -2.71
N THR A 76 8.67 -8.78 -2.99
CA THR A 76 9.60 -9.39 -2.02
C THR A 76 10.43 -8.33 -1.29
N ASP A 77 10.50 -7.13 -1.85
CA ASP A 77 11.22 -5.98 -1.30
C ASP A 77 10.43 -4.71 -1.61
N MET A 78 10.47 -3.71 -0.75
CA MET A 78 9.71 -2.48 -0.95
C MET A 78 10.45 -1.24 -0.46
N ALA A 79 10.13 -0.10 -1.06
CA ALA A 79 10.55 1.22 -0.61
C ALA A 79 9.33 2.13 -0.45
N ILE A 80 9.28 2.90 0.65
CA ILE A 80 8.27 3.94 0.88
C ILE A 80 8.91 5.27 0.55
N LEU A 81 8.27 6.00 -0.37
CA LEU A 81 8.72 7.31 -0.84
C LEU A 81 7.66 8.36 -0.53
N ASN A 82 8.08 9.50 0.01
CA ASN A 82 7.22 10.68 0.20
C ASN A 82 8.00 11.96 -0.06
N GLY A 83 7.41 12.91 -0.80
CA GLY A 83 8.04 14.21 -1.08
C GLY A 83 9.46 14.13 -1.67
N GLY A 84 9.78 13.08 -2.42
CA GLY A 84 11.12 12.83 -2.97
C GLY A 84 12.13 12.25 -1.98
N LYS A 85 11.71 11.91 -0.76
CA LYS A 85 12.52 11.25 0.27
C LYS A 85 12.24 9.75 0.31
N LEU A 86 13.27 8.95 0.57
CA LEU A 86 13.14 7.54 0.90
C LEU A 86 12.90 7.40 2.41
N LEU A 87 11.68 7.05 2.80
CA LEU A 87 11.31 6.89 4.21
C LEU A 87 11.67 5.51 4.76
N SER A 88 11.56 4.48 3.94
CA SER A 88 11.86 3.09 4.35
C SER A 88 12.24 2.25 3.14
N HIS A 89 13.17 1.29 3.34
CA HIS A 89 13.49 0.24 2.38
C HIS A 89 13.67 -1.08 3.13
N LYS A 90 12.73 -2.01 2.97
CA LYS A 90 12.68 -3.29 3.71
C LYS A 90 11.83 -4.31 2.95
N LYS A 91 11.92 -5.57 3.39
CA LYS A 91 10.92 -6.57 2.99
C LYS A 91 9.59 -6.27 3.66
N PRO A 92 8.44 -6.44 2.96
CA PRO A 92 7.12 -6.18 3.55
C PRO A 92 6.88 -6.90 4.87
N ILE A 93 7.29 -8.18 4.98
CA ILE A 93 7.12 -8.99 6.18
C ILE A 93 7.93 -8.44 7.37
N ASP A 94 9.16 -7.97 7.13
CA ASP A 94 10.02 -7.42 8.18
C ASP A 94 9.45 -6.09 8.69
N ALA A 95 8.98 -5.24 7.77
CA ALA A 95 8.38 -3.97 8.10
C ALA A 95 7.10 -4.12 8.97
N VAL A 96 6.24 -5.08 8.63
CA VAL A 96 5.06 -5.40 9.44
C VAL A 96 5.46 -5.94 10.81
N SER A 97 6.47 -6.81 10.88
CA SER A 97 6.92 -7.39 12.14
C SER A 97 7.47 -6.36 13.15
N GLU A 98 8.04 -5.25 12.69
CA GLU A 98 8.50 -4.14 13.53
C GLU A 98 7.37 -3.42 14.26
N LEU A 99 6.16 -3.47 13.70
CA LEU A 99 4.96 -2.90 14.31
C LEU A 99 4.22 -3.87 15.24
N LYS A 100 4.74 -5.09 15.39
CA LYS A 100 4.15 -6.07 16.30
C LYS A 100 4.03 -5.48 17.71
N ASP A 101 2.85 -5.64 18.31
CA ASP A 101 2.52 -5.14 19.65
C ASP A 101 2.48 -3.59 19.80
N LYS A 102 2.51 -2.85 18.68
CA LYS A 102 2.50 -1.38 18.67
C LYS A 102 1.29 -0.76 18.02
N ILE A 103 0.40 -1.57 17.45
CA ILE A 103 -0.85 -1.10 16.85
C ILE A 103 -2.02 -1.41 17.76
N TRP A 104 -2.79 -0.37 18.03
CA TRP A 104 -3.91 -0.40 18.97
C TRP A 104 -5.18 0.05 18.26
N GLY A 105 -6.26 -0.70 18.43
CA GLY A 105 -7.55 -0.43 17.82
C GLY A 105 -8.60 -0.03 18.88
N LEU A 106 -9.50 0.86 18.48
CA LEU A 106 -10.65 1.25 19.31
C LEU A 106 -11.81 1.64 18.39
N SER A 107 -13.02 1.21 18.75
CA SER A 107 -14.24 1.71 18.11
C SER A 107 -14.75 2.93 18.90
N ILE A 108 -15.01 4.03 18.19
CA ILE A 108 -15.45 5.31 18.78
C ILE A 108 -16.66 5.85 18.02
N ASP A 109 -17.43 6.72 18.68
CA ASP A 109 -18.43 7.53 18.00
C ASP A 109 -17.75 8.62 17.17
N ARG A 110 -18.33 8.92 16.00
CA ARG A 110 -17.78 9.90 15.06
C ARG A 110 -17.51 11.27 15.68
N GLU A 111 -18.35 11.69 16.61
CA GLU A 111 -18.25 12.98 17.31
C GLU A 111 -16.96 13.13 18.14
N ASN A 112 -16.37 12.00 18.52
CA ASN A 112 -15.16 11.96 19.35
C ASN A 112 -13.85 11.95 18.52
N LEU A 113 -13.92 11.88 17.17
CA LEU A 113 -12.74 11.71 16.32
C LEU A 113 -11.68 12.78 16.57
N GLU A 114 -12.04 14.07 16.53
CA GLU A 114 -11.11 15.18 16.73
C GLU A 114 -10.39 15.12 18.09
N THR A 115 -11.10 14.65 19.13
CA THR A 115 -10.52 14.45 20.45
C THR A 115 -9.44 13.38 20.43
N TYR A 116 -9.70 12.24 19.77
CA TYR A 116 -8.73 11.16 19.65
C TYR A 116 -7.55 11.52 18.74
N GLU A 117 -7.78 12.26 17.66
CA GLU A 117 -6.72 12.76 16.78
C GLU A 117 -5.74 13.70 17.51
N SER A 118 -6.26 14.53 18.42
CA SER A 118 -5.43 15.45 19.19
C SER A 118 -4.64 14.78 20.33
N GLN A 119 -5.11 13.64 20.84
CA GLN A 119 -4.53 12.97 22.00
C GLN A 119 -3.60 11.80 21.63
N PHE A 120 -3.80 11.18 20.49
CA PHE A 120 -3.13 9.94 20.12
C PHE A 120 -2.51 10.01 18.71
N ASN A 121 -1.48 9.22 18.49
CA ASN A 121 -0.89 9.06 17.15
C ASN A 121 -1.79 8.16 16.29
N LEU A 122 -2.91 8.73 15.82
CA LEU A 122 -3.91 8.06 15.00
C LEU A 122 -3.38 7.87 13.58
N ILE A 123 -3.26 6.63 13.13
CA ILE A 123 -2.69 6.29 11.82
C ILE A 123 -3.74 6.01 10.76
N SER A 124 -4.90 5.47 11.15
CA SER A 124 -6.00 5.24 10.20
C SER A 124 -7.37 5.23 10.87
N THR A 125 -8.39 5.49 10.08
CA THR A 125 -9.80 5.51 10.50
C THR A 125 -10.65 4.82 9.46
N ASN A 126 -11.50 3.89 9.88
CA ASN A 126 -12.43 3.20 9.01
C ASN A 126 -13.84 3.22 9.60
N TYR A 127 -14.87 3.37 8.76
CA TYR A 127 -16.26 3.28 9.20
C TYR A 127 -16.66 1.83 9.43
N ASN A 128 -17.34 1.58 10.55
CA ASN A 128 -18.06 0.35 10.81
C ASN A 128 -19.45 0.40 10.16
N GLN A 129 -20.13 -0.75 10.08
CA GLN A 129 -21.48 -0.84 9.49
C GLN A 129 -22.55 -0.02 10.24
N ASP A 130 -22.34 0.24 11.52
CA ASP A 130 -23.21 1.04 12.41
C ASP A 130 -22.89 2.53 12.42
N ASN A 131 -22.05 3.01 11.48
CA ASN A 131 -21.52 4.38 11.40
C ASN A 131 -20.59 4.80 12.55
N SER A 132 -20.23 3.92 13.47
CA SER A 132 -19.11 4.16 14.38
C SER A 132 -17.78 4.12 13.59
N LEU A 133 -16.71 4.62 14.21
CA LEU A 133 -15.37 4.64 13.61
C LEU A 133 -14.48 3.63 14.32
N ASN A 134 -13.82 2.80 13.56
CA ASN A 134 -12.71 1.98 14.03
C ASN A 134 -11.41 2.75 13.77
N ILE A 135 -10.76 3.23 14.82
CA ILE A 135 -9.49 3.94 14.75
C ILE A 135 -8.33 3.00 15.03
N ARG A 136 -7.20 3.25 14.37
CA ARG A 136 -5.93 2.58 14.64
C ARG A 136 -4.90 3.61 15.09
N VAL A 137 -4.19 3.29 16.16
CA VAL A 137 -3.23 4.18 16.83
C VAL A 137 -1.89 3.46 16.93
N TYR A 138 -0.80 4.17 16.65
CA TYR A 138 0.55 3.69 16.87
C TYR A 138 1.07 4.13 18.24
N GLY A 139 1.61 3.18 19.01
CA GLY A 139 2.21 3.45 20.32
C GLY A 139 2.94 2.23 20.87
N ASP A 140 4.09 2.46 21.51
CA ASP A 140 4.90 1.39 22.13
C ASP A 140 4.21 0.76 23.37
N THR A 141 3.26 1.46 23.96
CA THR A 141 2.45 1.02 25.08
C THR A 141 0.96 1.23 24.79
N GLN A 142 0.11 0.50 25.51
CA GLN A 142 -1.34 0.67 25.39
C GLN A 142 -1.74 2.12 25.70
N PRO A 143 -2.38 2.83 24.74
CA PRO A 143 -2.68 4.26 24.90
C PRO A 143 -3.77 4.55 25.97
N GLY A 144 -4.58 3.57 26.32
CA GLY A 144 -5.63 3.65 27.33
C GLY A 144 -6.35 2.33 27.48
N GLU A 145 -7.06 2.12 28.60
CA GLU A 145 -7.70 0.86 28.97
C GLU A 145 -8.68 0.31 27.92
N LYS A 146 -9.31 1.18 27.15
CA LYS A 146 -10.29 0.80 26.11
C LYS A 146 -9.65 0.30 24.81
N PHE A 147 -8.38 0.63 24.58
CA PHE A 147 -7.70 0.20 23.37
C PHE A 147 -7.35 -1.29 23.43
N GLN A 148 -7.55 -1.97 22.33
CA GLN A 148 -7.17 -3.37 22.16
C GLN A 148 -6.02 -3.49 21.20
N LYS A 149 -5.11 -4.42 21.48
CA LYS A 149 -4.04 -4.75 20.55
C LYS A 149 -4.62 -5.37 19.29
N VAL A 150 -4.16 -4.91 18.14
CA VAL A 150 -4.55 -5.43 16.83
C VAL A 150 -3.33 -5.87 16.05
N GLU A 151 -3.50 -6.87 15.19
CA GLU A 151 -2.42 -7.31 14.31
C GLU A 151 -2.11 -6.19 13.30
N PRO A 152 -0.82 -5.83 13.14
CA PRO A 152 -0.40 -4.84 12.17
C PRO A 152 -0.49 -5.39 10.75
N ASP A 153 -0.72 -4.50 9.81
CA ASP A 153 -0.65 -4.79 8.39
C ASP A 153 0.27 -3.81 7.64
N LEU A 154 0.41 -4.00 6.33
CA LEU A 154 1.31 -3.17 5.54
C LEU A 154 0.78 -1.73 5.37
N SER A 155 -0.52 -1.52 5.49
CA SER A 155 -1.12 -0.17 5.49
C SER A 155 -0.71 0.60 6.75
N ASP A 156 -0.64 -0.08 7.90
CA ASP A 156 -0.14 0.55 9.13
C ASP A 156 1.32 1.00 8.97
N VAL A 157 2.16 0.17 8.36
CA VAL A 157 3.57 0.53 8.06
C VAL A 157 3.62 1.80 7.22
N TYR A 158 2.83 1.87 6.16
CA TYR A 158 2.76 3.03 5.28
C TYR A 158 2.37 4.29 6.04
N PHE A 159 1.27 4.26 6.78
CA PHE A 159 0.77 5.42 7.52
C PHE A 159 1.67 5.85 8.68
N VAL A 160 2.32 4.92 9.39
CA VAL A 160 3.29 5.25 10.44
C VAL A 160 4.46 6.03 9.86
N HIS A 161 5.01 5.62 8.71
CA HIS A 161 6.11 6.33 8.07
C HIS A 161 5.71 7.71 7.53
N LEU A 162 4.52 7.84 6.93
CA LEU A 162 4.02 9.13 6.45
C LEU A 162 3.84 10.13 7.59
N LYS A 163 3.22 9.72 8.70
CA LYS A 163 3.02 10.61 9.86
C LYS A 163 4.31 11.02 10.52
N ALA A 164 5.29 10.15 10.60
CA ALA A 164 6.60 10.48 11.11
C ALA A 164 7.27 11.60 10.26
N ASP A 165 7.23 11.48 8.93
CA ASP A 165 7.77 12.51 8.01
C ASP A 165 7.03 13.84 8.11
N GLU A 166 5.69 13.84 8.22
CA GLU A 166 4.88 15.04 8.43
C GLU A 166 5.22 15.76 9.73
N THR A 167 5.42 15.01 10.82
CA THR A 167 5.79 15.57 12.14
C THR A 167 7.18 16.19 12.11
N GLU A 168 8.14 15.55 11.45
CA GLU A 168 9.49 16.10 11.26
C GLU A 168 9.47 17.38 10.42
N ALA A 169 8.69 17.42 9.34
CA ALA A 169 8.56 18.59 8.48
C ALA A 169 7.94 19.80 9.22
N THR A 170 6.97 19.56 10.10
CA THR A 170 6.34 20.62 10.92
C THR A 170 7.33 21.19 11.92
N ASN A 171 8.13 20.35 12.56
CA ASN A 171 9.15 20.79 13.55
C ASN A 171 10.32 21.56 12.93
N GLN A 172 10.62 21.38 11.66
CA GLN A 172 11.69 22.13 10.95
C GLN A 172 11.25 23.51 10.48
N ASN A 173 9.94 23.78 10.43
CA ASN A 173 9.36 25.05 9.99
C ASN A 173 8.91 25.96 11.16
N SER A 174 9.09 25.51 12.40
CA SER A 174 8.79 26.25 13.65
C SER A 174 10.05 26.76 14.32
#